data_a747f2898303735a4a56888c220a1231
#
_entry.id   a747f2898303735a4a56888c220a1231
#
_cell.length_a   1.000
_cell.length_b   1.000
_cell.length_c   1.000
_cell.angle_alpha   90.00
_cell.angle_beta   90.00
_cell.angle_gamma   90.00
#
_symmetry.space_group_name_H-M   'P 1'
#
loop_
_entity.id
_entity.type
_entity.pdbx_description
1 polymer ?
#
loop_
_entity_poly.entity_id
_entity_poly.type
_entity_poly.pdbx_seq_one_letter_code
_entity_poly.pdbx_strand_id
1 'polypeptide(L)'
;MKKALVNTRVSVKLRKSEYRDEWYLYVESYPVFQSGKDTPQRVREYLNRTITTPIWDKSRNARTNAEGKTTYKPKRDLNGIIQCKSQLDQESCIYADKVRNLRQKEYDLSLIH
;
A
#
# COMPACT_ATOMS: atom_id res chain seq x y z
N MET A 1 2.66 24.02 19.51
CA MET A 1 1.69 23.35 18.78
C MET A 1 1.79 21.85 18.84
N LYS A 2 0.69 21.22 18.86
CA LYS A 2 0.68 19.84 19.06
C LYS A 2 0.66 19.06 17.83
N LYS A 3 1.47 18.06 17.74
CA LYS A 3 1.47 17.16 16.67
C LYS A 3 1.09 15.79 17.11
N ALA A 4 0.78 15.70 18.36
CA ALA A 4 0.70 14.42 18.99
C ALA A 4 -0.39 13.52 18.51
N LEU A 5 -1.38 14.04 17.86
CA LEU A 5 -2.52 13.24 17.52
C LEU A 5 -2.56 12.75 16.08
N VAL A 6 -1.43 12.90 15.39
CA VAL A 6 -1.36 12.41 14.02
C VAL A 6 -0.95 10.95 14.05
N ASN A 7 -1.82 10.09 13.55
CA ASN A 7 -1.56 8.65 13.50
C ASN A 7 -1.05 8.25 12.13
N THR A 8 0.11 7.64 12.12
CA THR A 8 0.65 7.06 10.89
C THR A 8 -0.16 5.84 10.51
N ARG A 9 -0.59 5.80 9.27
CA ARG A 9 -1.34 4.66 8.74
C ARG A 9 -0.48 3.93 7.73
N VAL A 10 -0.41 2.62 7.86
CA VAL A 10 0.38 1.77 6.97
C VAL A 10 -0.57 0.96 6.09
N SER A 11 -0.32 0.96 4.80
CA SER A 11 -1.16 0.23 3.85
C SER A 11 -0.32 -0.47 2.79
N VAL A 12 -0.83 -1.58 2.27
CA VAL A 12 -0.21 -2.30 1.16
C VAL A 12 -0.70 -1.68 -0.14
N LYS A 13 0.22 -1.42 -1.04
CA LYS A 13 -0.10 -0.80 -2.32
C LYS A 13 0.60 -1.49 -3.47
N LEU A 14 0.13 -1.21 -4.67
CA LEU A 14 0.65 -1.79 -5.91
C LEU A 14 1.19 -0.70 -6.80
N ARG A 15 2.30 -0.99 -7.45
CA ARG A 15 2.85 -0.10 -8.47
C ARG A 15 3.05 -0.88 -9.76
N LYS A 16 2.44 -0.41 -10.84
CA LYS A 16 2.54 -1.06 -12.14
C LYS A 16 3.97 -0.99 -12.69
N SER A 17 4.46 -2.11 -13.16
CA SER A 17 5.75 -2.17 -13.86
C SER A 17 5.64 -1.42 -15.19
N GLU A 18 6.73 -0.80 -15.63
CA GLU A 18 6.72 -0.05 -16.88
C GLU A 18 6.63 -0.93 -18.10
N TYR A 19 7.29 -2.08 -18.06
CA TYR A 19 7.44 -2.91 -19.25
C TYR A 19 6.74 -4.25 -19.20
N ARG A 20 6.21 -4.63 -18.05
CA ARG A 20 5.57 -5.92 -17.89
C ARG A 20 4.20 -5.77 -17.29
N ASP A 21 3.37 -6.75 -17.54
CA ASP A 21 2.02 -6.76 -16.98
C ASP A 21 2.06 -7.34 -15.58
N GLU A 22 2.72 -6.63 -14.70
CA GLU A 22 2.87 -7.06 -13.31
C GLU A 22 2.94 -5.83 -12.40
N TRP A 23 2.71 -6.03 -11.13
CA TRP A 23 2.67 -4.95 -10.14
C TRP A 23 3.60 -5.28 -8.99
N TYR A 24 4.39 -4.29 -8.59
CA TYR A 24 5.26 -4.41 -7.42
C TYR A 24 4.43 -4.20 -6.17
N LEU A 25 4.67 -5.04 -5.16
CA LEU A 25 4.05 -4.87 -3.85
C LEU A 25 4.93 -3.99 -2.97
N TYR A 26 4.33 -3.01 -2.33
CA TYR A 26 5.04 -2.19 -1.37
C TYR A 26 4.13 -1.79 -0.21
N VAL A 27 4.74 -1.40 0.88
CA VAL A 27 4.04 -0.93 2.06
C VAL A 27 4.32 0.56 2.17
N GLU A 28 3.28 1.35 2.33
CA GLU A 28 3.39 2.80 2.43
C GLU A 28 2.91 3.27 3.79
N SER A 29 3.74 4.08 4.44
CA SER A 29 3.42 4.69 5.73
C SER A 29 3.21 6.18 5.50
N TYR A 30 2.09 6.71 6.01
CA TYR A 30 1.77 8.12 5.86
C TYR A 30 0.72 8.53 6.89
N PRO A 31 0.82 9.70 7.49
CA PRO A 31 1.93 10.65 7.42
C PRO A 31 3.04 10.27 8.38
N VAL A 32 4.27 10.49 7.95
CA VAL A 32 5.42 10.28 8.82
C VAL A 32 6.15 11.62 8.97
N PHE A 33 6.39 12.02 10.21
CA PHE A 33 7.10 13.26 10.47
C PHE A 33 8.52 12.94 10.87
N GLN A 34 9.46 13.42 10.07
CA GLN A 34 10.88 13.17 10.31
C GLN A 34 11.49 14.33 11.05
N SER A 35 12.54 14.05 11.78
CA SER A 35 13.26 15.05 12.53
C SER A 35 13.67 16.21 11.63
N GLY A 36 13.39 17.43 12.08
CA GLY A 36 13.76 18.60 11.32
C GLY A 36 12.85 18.97 10.17
N LYS A 37 11.75 18.24 10.01
CA LYS A 37 10.80 18.54 8.94
C LYS A 37 9.42 18.76 9.49
N ASP A 38 8.76 19.80 8.99
CA ASP A 38 7.41 20.12 9.43
C ASP A 38 6.35 19.47 8.57
N THR A 39 6.70 19.08 7.34
CA THR A 39 5.73 18.50 6.43
C THR A 39 5.74 16.99 6.54
N PRO A 40 4.56 16.38 6.40
CA PRO A 40 4.50 14.91 6.45
C PRO A 40 5.16 14.29 5.23
N GLN A 41 5.77 13.14 5.45
CA GLN A 41 6.46 12.40 4.42
C GLN A 41 5.76 11.08 4.18
N ARG A 42 5.86 10.58 2.95
CA ARG A 42 5.43 9.23 2.60
C ARG A 42 6.65 8.34 2.63
N VAL A 43 6.55 7.24 3.35
CA VAL A 43 7.65 6.27 3.41
C VAL A 43 7.19 5.01 2.72
N ARG A 44 7.91 4.58 1.69
CA ARG A 44 7.57 3.40 0.92
C ARG A 44 8.64 2.33 1.10
N GLU A 45 8.20 1.13 1.34
CA GLU A 45 9.09 -0.02 1.51
C GLU A 45 8.66 -1.08 0.50
N TYR A 46 9.50 -1.34 -0.50
CA TYR A 46 9.22 -2.35 -1.52
C TYR A 46 9.64 -3.71 -1.02
N LEU A 47 8.81 -4.72 -1.28
CA LEU A 47 8.96 -6.03 -0.68
C LEU A 47 9.66 -7.06 -1.56
N ASN A 48 10.13 -6.63 -2.74
CA ASN A 48 10.76 -7.51 -3.73
C ASN A 48 9.83 -8.64 -4.17
N ARG A 49 8.54 -8.32 -4.27
CA ARG A 49 7.55 -9.27 -4.77
C ARG A 49 6.69 -8.59 -5.79
N THR A 50 6.31 -9.34 -6.82
CA THR A 50 5.40 -8.86 -7.85
C THR A 50 4.22 -9.79 -7.95
N ILE A 51 3.09 -9.27 -8.43
CA ILE A 51 1.91 -10.07 -8.70
C ILE A 51 1.42 -9.77 -10.11
N THR A 52 0.76 -10.72 -10.74
CA THR A 52 0.29 -10.59 -12.11
C THR A 52 -1.23 -10.73 -12.25
N THR A 53 -1.90 -11.20 -11.22
CA THR A 53 -3.33 -11.48 -11.30
C THR A 53 -4.18 -10.77 -10.24
N PRO A 54 -3.94 -9.46 -9.98
CA PRO A 54 -4.77 -8.78 -9.01
C PRO A 54 -6.18 -8.64 -9.54
N ILE A 55 -7.17 -8.67 -8.64
CA ILE A 55 -8.55 -8.45 -8.99
C ILE A 55 -8.85 -6.98 -8.73
N TRP A 56 -9.44 -6.31 -9.73
CA TRP A 56 -9.72 -4.89 -9.63
C TRP A 56 -11.17 -4.66 -9.21
N ASP A 57 -11.35 -3.71 -8.33
CA ASP A 57 -12.69 -3.34 -7.85
C ASP A 57 -13.24 -2.23 -8.75
N LYS A 58 -14.07 -2.61 -9.70
CA LYS A 58 -14.57 -1.66 -10.69
C LYS A 58 -15.58 -0.66 -10.14
N SER A 59 -15.98 -0.83 -8.89
CA SER A 59 -16.82 0.16 -8.22
C SER A 59 -15.98 1.27 -7.58
N ARG A 60 -14.65 1.16 -7.60
CA ARG A 60 -13.76 2.12 -6.97
C ARG A 60 -12.71 2.61 -7.95
N ASN A 61 -12.95 3.76 -8.54
CA ASN A 61 -12.00 4.34 -9.50
C ASN A 61 -10.77 4.85 -8.79
N ALA A 62 -9.60 4.58 -9.36
CA ALA A 62 -8.35 5.12 -8.85
C ALA A 62 -7.99 6.40 -9.58
N ARG A 63 -8.03 6.37 -10.91
CA ARG A 63 -7.63 7.52 -11.71
C ARG A 63 -8.21 7.41 -13.11
N THR A 64 -8.55 8.54 -13.69
CA THR A 64 -8.92 8.63 -15.11
C THR A 64 -7.90 9.55 -15.77
N ASN A 65 -7.23 9.05 -16.81
CA ASN A 65 -6.21 9.85 -17.50
C ASN A 65 -6.84 10.79 -18.53
N ALA A 66 -5.99 11.56 -19.21
CA ALA A 66 -6.44 12.57 -20.16
C ALA A 66 -7.19 11.96 -21.35
N GLU A 67 -6.95 10.69 -21.61
CA GLU A 67 -7.59 10.00 -22.72
C GLU A 67 -8.90 9.35 -22.34
N GLY A 68 -9.32 9.55 -21.10
CA GLY A 68 -10.56 8.97 -20.62
C GLY A 68 -10.45 7.55 -20.11
N LYS A 69 -9.26 6.98 -20.10
CA LYS A 69 -9.07 5.62 -19.61
C LYS A 69 -9.02 5.60 -18.08
N THR A 70 -9.87 4.77 -17.50
CA THR A 70 -9.98 4.69 -16.04
C THR A 70 -9.26 3.47 -15.51
N THR A 71 -8.51 3.66 -14.43
CA THR A 71 -7.95 2.54 -13.67
C THR A 71 -8.74 2.40 -12.37
N TYR A 72 -8.63 1.23 -11.75
CA TYR A 72 -9.41 0.90 -10.57
C TYR A 72 -8.50 0.54 -9.41
N LYS A 73 -9.05 0.62 -8.20
CA LYS A 73 -8.32 0.20 -7.02
C LYS A 73 -8.39 -1.33 -6.90
N PRO A 74 -7.39 -1.95 -6.26
CA PRO A 74 -7.45 -3.40 -6.08
C PRO A 74 -8.57 -3.78 -5.13
N LYS A 75 -9.18 -4.93 -5.39
CA LYS A 75 -10.21 -5.46 -4.51
C LYS A 75 -9.54 -6.01 -3.25
N ARG A 76 -10.14 -5.72 -2.10
CA ARG A 76 -9.60 -6.17 -0.82
C ARG A 76 -10.66 -6.96 -0.06
N ASP A 77 -10.20 -7.90 0.76
CA ASP A 77 -11.13 -8.65 1.61
C ASP A 77 -11.47 -7.85 2.87
N LEU A 78 -12.17 -8.48 3.78
CA LEU A 78 -12.60 -7.81 5.02
C LEU A 78 -11.43 -7.37 5.89
N ASN A 79 -10.29 -8.00 5.75
CA ASN A 79 -9.10 -7.66 6.50
C ASN A 79 -8.20 -6.67 5.76
N GLY A 80 -8.62 -6.22 4.57
CA GLY A 80 -7.86 -5.28 3.78
C GLY A 80 -6.81 -5.90 2.89
N ILE A 81 -6.76 -7.24 2.81
CA ILE A 81 -5.77 -7.93 1.99
C ILE A 81 -6.18 -7.89 0.53
N ILE A 82 -5.26 -7.49 -0.33
CA ILE A 82 -5.49 -7.43 -1.76
C ILE A 82 -5.76 -8.84 -2.29
N GLN A 83 -6.79 -8.95 -3.12
CA GLN A 83 -7.22 -10.25 -3.65
C GLN A 83 -6.66 -10.49 -5.03
N CYS A 84 -6.24 -11.72 -5.28
CA CYS A 84 -5.65 -12.12 -6.54
C CYS A 84 -6.29 -13.42 -7.02
N LYS A 85 -6.17 -13.67 -8.33
CA LYS A 85 -6.73 -14.89 -8.91
C LYS A 85 -5.82 -16.09 -8.68
N SER A 86 -4.49 -15.91 -8.73
CA SER A 86 -3.58 -17.03 -8.52
C SER A 86 -3.26 -17.20 -7.06
N GLN A 87 -3.04 -18.44 -6.65
CA GLN A 87 -2.68 -18.77 -5.28
C GLN A 87 -1.35 -18.15 -4.90
N LEU A 88 -0.40 -18.19 -5.80
CA LEU A 88 0.95 -17.66 -5.54
C LEU A 88 0.90 -16.16 -5.28
N ASP A 89 0.14 -15.43 -6.11
CA ASP A 89 -0.03 -13.99 -5.91
C ASP A 89 -0.75 -13.71 -4.60
N GLN A 90 -1.77 -14.51 -4.28
CA GLN A 90 -2.51 -14.33 -3.04
C GLN A 90 -1.60 -14.49 -1.84
N GLU A 91 -0.69 -15.45 -1.88
CA GLU A 91 0.29 -15.64 -0.82
C GLU A 91 1.22 -14.45 -0.66
N SER A 92 1.61 -13.85 -1.78
CA SER A 92 2.43 -12.65 -1.73
C SER A 92 1.69 -11.49 -1.09
N CYS A 93 0.40 -11.37 -1.34
CA CYS A 93 -0.41 -10.32 -0.73
C CYS A 93 -0.61 -10.56 0.76
N ILE A 94 -0.74 -11.82 1.17
CA ILE A 94 -0.82 -12.16 2.59
C ILE A 94 0.49 -11.82 3.30
N TYR A 95 1.61 -12.11 2.65
CA TYR A 95 2.91 -11.74 3.19
C TYR A 95 3.03 -10.23 3.33
N ALA A 96 2.60 -9.49 2.32
CA ALA A 96 2.63 -8.03 2.36
C ALA A 96 1.80 -7.50 3.54
N ASP A 97 0.66 -8.11 3.80
CA ASP A 97 -0.18 -7.71 4.92
C ASP A 97 0.49 -7.97 6.26
N LYS A 98 1.26 -9.04 6.35
CA LYS A 98 2.02 -9.32 7.58
C LYS A 98 3.06 -8.24 7.83
N VAL A 99 3.76 -7.81 6.79
CA VAL A 99 4.72 -6.72 6.92
C VAL A 99 4.02 -5.43 7.32
N ARG A 100 2.89 -5.13 6.67
CA ARG A 100 2.10 -3.95 6.98
C ARG A 100 1.70 -3.95 8.46
N ASN A 101 1.20 -5.07 8.95
CA ASN A 101 0.77 -5.19 10.34
C ASN A 101 1.93 -4.95 11.31
N LEU A 102 3.08 -5.50 10.97
CA LEU A 102 4.26 -5.33 11.80
C LEU A 102 4.68 -3.86 11.86
N ARG A 103 4.71 -3.19 10.72
CA ARG A 103 5.05 -1.76 10.66
C ARG A 103 4.01 -0.92 11.39
N GLN A 104 2.72 -1.26 11.24
CA GLN A 104 1.67 -0.53 11.93
C GLN A 104 1.84 -0.61 13.44
N LYS A 105 2.17 -1.78 13.95
CA LYS A 105 2.41 -1.94 15.38
C LYS A 105 3.59 -1.11 15.86
N GLU A 106 4.64 -1.04 15.05
CA GLU A 106 5.81 -0.25 15.41
C GLU A 106 5.45 1.24 15.55
N TYR A 107 4.64 1.76 14.62
CA TYR A 107 4.18 3.15 14.72
C TYR A 107 3.22 3.34 15.91
N ASP A 108 2.30 2.40 16.09
CA ASP A 108 1.31 2.49 17.17
C ASP A 108 1.99 2.48 18.54
N LEU A 109 3.09 1.76 18.67
CA LEU A 109 3.84 1.69 19.91
C LEU A 109 4.91 2.77 20.00
N SER A 110 4.92 3.69 19.05
CA SER A 110 5.88 4.78 18.99
C SER A 110 7.33 4.33 18.93
N LEU A 111 7.56 3.18 18.30
CA LEU A 111 8.91 2.65 18.14
C LEU A 111 9.63 3.24 16.94
N ILE A 112 8.90 3.90 16.05
CA ILE A 112 9.44 4.55 14.87
C ILE A 112 9.01 5.99 14.88
N HIS A 113 9.96 6.88 14.79
CA HIS A 113 9.65 8.31 14.73
C HIS A 113 10.53 9.01 13.73
#